data_09c8a1f41a852377f033682348b910ee
#
_entry.id   09c8a1f41a852377f033682348b910ee
#
_cell.length_a   1.000
_cell.length_b   1.000
_cell.length_c   1.000
_cell.angle_alpha   90.00
_cell.angle_beta   90.00
_cell.angle_gamma   90.00
#
_symmetry.space_group_name_H-M   'P 1'
#
loop_
_entity.id
_entity.type
_entity.pdbx_description
1 polymer ?
#
loop_
_entity_poly.entity_id
_entity_poly.type
_entity_poly.pdbx_seq_one_letter_code
_entity_poly.pdbx_strand_id
1 'polypeptide(L)'
;MKRRDPGAWMWSEAVDLLDQAERLQRQFFRLAGGARQPGWEPPVDVYASADEILVEVALPGVPPDRVELVCAPGELIVRGERRLPARRRSAAIERLEIPYGRFERRLGLPEGAWALVRQEFANGCLQLLLARR
;
A
#
# COMPACT_ATOMS: atom_id res chain seq x y z
N MET A 1 -4.86 -10.22 16.53
CA MET A 1 -4.01 -9.10 16.95
C MET A 1 -4.06 -8.92 18.46
N LYS A 2 -2.92 -8.79 19.04
CA LYS A 2 -2.85 -8.63 20.47
C LYS A 2 -3.27 -7.24 20.90
N ARG A 3 -4.16 -7.18 21.86
CA ARG A 3 -4.62 -5.91 22.35
C ARG A 3 -3.84 -5.52 23.60
N ARG A 4 -3.48 -4.28 23.68
CA ARG A 4 -2.76 -3.76 24.82
C ARG A 4 -3.69 -3.10 25.81
N ASP A 5 -3.29 -3.16 27.04
CA ASP A 5 -4.02 -2.53 28.10
C ASP A 5 -3.83 -1.01 28.00
N PRO A 6 -4.89 -0.25 27.87
CA PRO A 6 -4.74 1.17 27.57
C PRO A 6 -4.37 2.05 28.74
N GLY A 7 -4.15 1.52 29.91
CA GLY A 7 -3.90 2.36 31.05
C GLY A 7 -2.45 2.69 31.27
N ALA A 8 -1.73 1.72 31.70
CA ALA A 8 -0.43 1.94 32.30
C ALA A 8 0.68 2.30 31.33
N TRP A 9 0.50 2.01 30.08
CA TRP A 9 1.57 2.16 29.09
C TRP A 9 1.52 3.45 28.28
N MET A 10 0.55 4.29 28.57
CA MET A 10 0.19 5.36 27.65
C MET A 10 1.38 6.22 27.18
N TRP A 11 2.22 6.67 28.06
CA TRP A 11 3.30 7.55 27.66
C TRP A 11 4.52 6.85 27.10
N SER A 12 4.97 5.82 27.78
CA SER A 12 6.12 5.08 27.28
C SER A 12 5.79 4.37 25.98
N GLU A 13 4.56 3.90 25.86
CA GLU A 13 4.14 3.21 24.64
C GLU A 13 3.95 4.15 23.46
N ALA A 14 3.63 5.42 23.70
CA ALA A 14 3.47 6.34 22.60
C ALA A 14 4.78 6.50 21.83
N VAL A 15 5.89 6.63 22.55
CA VAL A 15 7.21 6.73 21.92
C VAL A 15 7.57 5.42 21.22
N ASP A 16 7.30 4.29 21.87
CA ASP A 16 7.59 2.99 21.28
C ASP A 16 6.78 2.76 20.02
N LEU A 17 5.52 3.20 20.02
CA LEU A 17 4.67 3.03 18.83
C LEU A 17 5.17 3.89 17.67
N LEU A 18 5.64 5.08 17.96
CA LEU A 18 6.22 5.91 16.91
C LEU A 18 7.48 5.26 16.35
N ASP A 19 8.31 4.72 17.22
CA ASP A 19 9.50 4.01 16.76
C ASP A 19 9.16 2.80 15.92
N GLN A 20 8.13 2.05 16.34
CA GLN A 20 7.67 0.90 15.58
C GLN A 20 7.14 1.31 14.21
N ALA A 21 6.37 2.39 14.18
CA ALA A 21 5.85 2.89 12.93
C ALA A 21 6.96 3.31 12.00
N GLU A 22 7.97 3.98 12.52
CA GLU A 22 9.12 4.36 11.72
C GLU A 22 9.89 3.16 11.20
N ARG A 23 10.06 2.14 12.04
CA ARG A 23 10.75 0.93 11.60
C ARG A 23 9.97 0.20 10.53
N LEU A 24 8.64 0.13 10.69
CA LEU A 24 7.78 -0.47 9.68
C LEU A 24 7.90 0.27 8.37
N GLN A 25 7.85 1.59 8.43
CA GLN A 25 7.98 2.38 7.21
C GLN A 25 9.33 2.21 6.56
N ARG A 26 10.38 2.16 7.33
CA ARG A 26 11.70 1.91 6.77
C ARG A 26 11.78 0.53 6.13
N GLN A 27 11.11 -0.45 6.72
CA GLN A 27 11.06 -1.79 6.18
C GLN A 27 10.32 -1.81 4.84
N PHE A 28 9.17 -1.16 4.78
CA PHE A 28 8.45 -1.02 3.52
C PHE A 28 9.26 -0.22 2.52
N PHE A 29 9.91 0.83 2.97
CA PHE A 29 10.72 1.66 2.10
C PHE A 29 11.84 0.87 1.45
N ARG A 30 12.49 -0.02 2.19
CA ARG A 30 13.56 -0.82 1.62
C ARG A 30 13.04 -1.81 0.59
N LEU A 31 11.82 -2.30 0.79
CA LEU A 31 11.26 -3.28 -0.11
C LEU A 31 10.72 -2.66 -1.39
N ALA A 32 10.31 -1.41 -1.33
CA ALA A 32 9.66 -0.76 -2.46
C ALA A 32 10.68 -0.09 -3.35
N GLY A 33 10.74 -0.49 -4.58
CA GLY A 33 11.37 0.25 -5.65
C GLY A 33 12.86 0.52 -5.59
N GLY A 34 13.53 0.08 -4.60
CA GLY A 34 14.97 0.25 -4.54
C GLY A 34 15.42 1.49 -3.81
N ALA A 35 16.71 1.75 -3.87
CA ALA A 35 17.38 2.65 -2.95
C ALA A 35 17.15 4.12 -3.18
N ARG A 36 16.73 4.50 -4.37
CA ARG A 36 16.71 5.90 -4.70
C ARG A 36 15.62 6.69 -4.06
N GLN A 37 14.45 6.11 -3.98
CA GLN A 37 13.29 6.80 -3.43
C GLN A 37 12.62 5.89 -2.44
N PRO A 38 12.85 6.16 -1.16
CA PRO A 38 12.19 5.37 -0.13
C PRO A 38 10.68 5.40 -0.33
N GLY A 39 10.07 4.26 -0.19
CA GLY A 39 8.64 4.14 -0.32
C GLY A 39 8.18 2.92 0.43
N TRP A 40 6.90 2.64 0.35
CA TRP A 40 6.34 1.48 1.01
C TRP A 40 5.60 0.62 0.00
N GLU A 41 5.39 -0.63 0.35
CA GLU A 41 4.68 -1.56 -0.51
C GLU A 41 3.31 -1.85 0.07
N PRO A 42 2.24 -1.47 -0.63
CA PRO A 42 0.90 -1.83 -0.17
C PRO A 42 0.68 -3.33 -0.25
N PRO A 43 -0.01 -3.91 0.72
CA PRO A 43 -0.36 -5.32 0.65
C PRO A 43 -1.30 -5.57 -0.51
N VAL A 44 -1.18 -6.75 -1.12
CA VAL A 44 -2.04 -7.13 -2.22
C VAL A 44 -2.56 -8.54 -2.03
N ASP A 45 -3.76 -8.77 -2.53
CA ASP A 45 -4.29 -10.11 -2.71
C ASP A 45 -4.41 -10.36 -4.20
N VAL A 46 -4.02 -11.54 -4.64
CA VAL A 46 -4.08 -11.91 -6.06
C VAL A 46 -4.82 -13.21 -6.19
N TYR A 47 -5.85 -13.20 -7.02
CA TYR A 47 -6.62 -14.40 -7.34
C TYR A 47 -6.50 -14.65 -8.83
N ALA A 48 -6.04 -15.81 -9.21
CA ALA A 48 -5.77 -16.10 -10.62
C ALA A 48 -6.47 -17.37 -11.07
N SER A 49 -7.06 -17.29 -12.24
CA SER A 49 -7.56 -18.45 -12.96
C SER A 49 -6.83 -18.54 -14.29
N ALA A 50 -7.24 -19.47 -15.13
CA ALA A 50 -6.61 -19.61 -16.44
C ALA A 50 -6.79 -18.35 -17.29
N ASP A 51 -7.91 -17.67 -17.13
CA ASP A 51 -8.30 -16.57 -18.02
C ASP A 51 -8.28 -15.21 -17.37
N GLU A 52 -8.30 -15.13 -16.05
CA GLU A 52 -8.45 -13.86 -15.37
C GLU A 52 -7.56 -13.78 -14.14
N ILE A 53 -7.14 -12.56 -13.84
CA ILE A 53 -6.42 -12.26 -12.60
C ILE A 53 -7.11 -11.10 -11.93
N LEU A 54 -7.51 -11.30 -10.68
CA LEU A 54 -8.06 -10.23 -9.87
C LEU A 54 -7.01 -9.81 -8.86
N VAL A 55 -6.67 -8.54 -8.86
CA VAL A 55 -5.68 -7.98 -7.93
C VAL A 55 -6.38 -6.98 -7.04
N GLU A 56 -6.17 -7.10 -5.74
CA GLU A 56 -6.71 -6.18 -4.78
C GLU A 56 -5.57 -5.55 -4.02
N VAL A 57 -5.46 -4.23 -4.08
CA VAL A 57 -4.36 -3.49 -3.47
C VAL A 57 -4.92 -2.62 -2.35
N ALA A 58 -4.42 -2.79 -1.15
CA ALA A 58 -4.88 -2.01 -0.01
C ALA A 58 -4.25 -0.63 -0.03
N LEU A 59 -5.07 0.39 -0.28
CA LEU A 59 -4.62 1.77 -0.39
C LEU A 59 -5.50 2.70 0.42
N PRO A 60 -5.54 2.53 1.73
CA PRO A 60 -6.41 3.35 2.56
C PRO A 60 -5.99 4.82 2.50
N GLY A 61 -6.97 5.69 2.29
CA GLY A 61 -6.71 7.11 2.29
C GLY A 61 -5.99 7.65 1.05
N VAL A 62 -5.89 6.85 -0.01
CA VAL A 62 -5.27 7.30 -1.26
C VAL A 62 -6.36 7.66 -2.25
N PRO A 63 -6.41 8.90 -2.73
CA PRO A 63 -7.39 9.27 -3.75
C PRO A 63 -7.12 8.52 -5.06
N PRO A 64 -8.17 8.10 -5.77
CA PRO A 64 -7.98 7.34 -7.01
C PRO A 64 -7.13 8.06 -8.05
N ASP A 65 -7.19 9.38 -8.13
CA ASP A 65 -6.43 10.15 -9.10
C ASP A 65 -4.95 10.27 -8.74
N ARG A 66 -4.55 9.73 -7.60
CA ARG A 66 -3.15 9.73 -7.18
C ARG A 66 -2.49 8.38 -7.33
N VAL A 67 -3.13 7.46 -8.02
CA VAL A 67 -2.59 6.14 -8.24
C VAL A 67 -2.26 5.99 -9.72
N GLU A 68 -1.06 5.56 -10.00
CA GLU A 68 -0.61 5.30 -11.35
C GLU A 68 -0.46 3.80 -11.55
N LEU A 69 -0.99 3.31 -12.68
CA LEU A 69 -0.89 1.91 -13.05
C LEU A 69 -0.06 1.79 -14.31
N VAL A 70 0.87 0.85 -14.29
CA VAL A 70 1.65 0.54 -15.47
C VAL A 70 1.50 -0.94 -15.76
N CYS A 71 0.93 -1.28 -16.89
CA CYS A 71 0.86 -2.65 -17.38
C CYS A 71 1.97 -2.83 -18.40
N ALA A 72 3.02 -3.52 -17.97
CA ALA A 72 4.13 -3.85 -18.85
C ALA A 72 4.08 -5.34 -19.15
N PRO A 73 4.81 -5.82 -20.18
CA PRO A 73 4.85 -7.24 -20.44
C PRO A 73 5.37 -7.99 -19.21
N GLY A 74 4.57 -8.91 -18.70
CA GLY A 74 4.93 -9.72 -17.57
C GLY A 74 4.88 -9.04 -16.21
N GLU A 75 4.43 -7.79 -16.16
CA GLU A 75 4.50 -7.05 -14.90
C GLU A 75 3.39 -6.02 -14.79
N LEU A 76 2.84 -5.92 -13.59
CA LEU A 76 1.90 -4.86 -13.26
C LEU A 76 2.53 -4.02 -12.16
N ILE A 77 2.56 -2.72 -12.35
CA ILE A 77 3.13 -1.80 -11.36
C ILE A 77 2.05 -0.85 -10.89
N VAL A 78 1.92 -0.76 -9.56
CA VAL A 78 0.99 0.17 -8.91
C VAL A 78 1.83 1.11 -8.08
N ARG A 79 1.69 2.41 -8.31
CA ARG A 79 2.47 3.37 -7.53
C ARG A 79 1.70 4.65 -7.31
N GLY A 80 2.12 5.40 -6.31
CA GLY A 80 1.49 6.65 -5.97
C GLY A 80 2.03 7.18 -4.66
N GLU A 81 1.20 7.97 -4.01
CA GLU A 81 1.61 8.58 -2.76
C GLU A 81 0.40 8.70 -1.83
N ARG A 82 0.60 8.32 -0.57
CA ARG A 82 -0.39 8.55 0.46
C ARG A 82 0.10 9.71 1.31
N ARG A 83 -0.66 10.80 1.33
CA ARG A 83 -0.30 11.97 2.11
C ARG A 83 -1.07 12.00 3.42
N LEU A 84 -0.43 12.53 4.44
CA LEU A 84 -1.14 12.77 5.68
C LEU A 84 -2.12 13.92 5.49
N PRO A 85 -3.34 13.84 6.07
CA PRO A 85 -4.30 14.91 5.93
C PRO A 85 -3.76 16.22 6.48
N ALA A 86 -3.93 17.31 5.72
CA ALA A 86 -3.36 18.60 6.09
C ALA A 86 -3.88 19.08 7.43
N ARG A 87 -5.17 18.90 7.69
CA ARG A 87 -5.77 19.39 8.93
C ARG A 87 -5.27 18.67 10.17
N ARG A 88 -4.53 17.58 9.99
CA ARG A 88 -3.99 16.83 11.12
C ARG A 88 -2.55 17.17 11.41
N ARG A 89 -1.95 18.02 10.60
CA ARG A 89 -0.54 18.34 10.77
C ARG A 89 -0.24 19.16 12.01
N SER A 90 -1.22 19.88 12.51
CA SER A 90 -1.04 20.67 13.71
C SER A 90 -1.25 19.88 14.99
N ALA A 91 -1.72 18.67 14.89
CA ALA A 91 -1.95 17.83 16.05
C ALA A 91 -0.71 17.01 16.37
N ALA A 92 -0.57 16.63 17.61
CA ALA A 92 0.49 15.71 17.99
C ALA A 92 0.18 14.32 17.46
N ILE A 93 1.19 13.67 16.93
CA ILE A 93 1.03 12.30 16.45
C ILE A 93 1.21 11.38 17.65
N GLU A 94 0.14 10.65 17.99
CA GLU A 94 0.21 9.69 19.07
C GLU A 94 0.43 8.28 18.57
N ARG A 95 -0.03 7.99 17.36
CA ARG A 95 0.16 6.67 16.77
C ARG A 95 0.14 6.82 15.26
N LEU A 96 1.12 6.22 14.62
CA LEU A 96 1.26 6.30 13.16
C LEU A 96 1.65 4.92 12.66
N GLU A 97 0.66 4.13 12.29
CA GLU A 97 0.88 2.75 11.86
C GLU A 97 0.58 2.52 10.39
N ILE A 98 -0.31 3.33 9.82
CA ILE A 98 -0.62 3.20 8.41
C ILE A 98 0.51 3.85 7.62
N PRO A 99 1.16 3.13 6.73
CA PRO A 99 2.26 3.71 5.95
C PRO A 99 1.81 4.91 5.13
N TYR A 100 2.67 5.87 4.99
CA TYR A 100 2.39 7.06 4.19
C TYR A 100 3.60 7.37 3.32
N GLY A 101 3.43 8.34 2.42
CA GLY A 101 4.47 8.69 1.48
C GLY A 101 4.34 7.89 0.20
N ARG A 102 5.38 7.84 -0.57
CA ARG A 102 5.37 7.16 -1.85
C ARG A 102 5.28 5.67 -1.68
N PHE A 103 4.53 5.04 -2.57
CA PHE A 103 4.44 3.60 -2.58
C PHE A 103 4.64 3.08 -4.00
N GLU A 104 5.09 1.85 -4.07
CA GLU A 104 5.21 1.15 -5.33
C GLU A 104 5.08 -0.34 -5.06
N ARG A 105 4.26 -0.99 -5.86
CA ARG A 105 4.13 -2.44 -5.78
C ARG A 105 4.27 -3.01 -7.18
N ARG A 106 5.21 -3.91 -7.34
CA ARG A 106 5.41 -4.60 -8.61
C ARG A 106 4.95 -6.03 -8.49
N LEU A 107 4.13 -6.46 -9.43
CA LEU A 107 3.59 -7.81 -9.42
C LEU A 107 3.96 -8.49 -10.73
N GLY A 108 4.64 -9.62 -10.64
CA GLY A 108 4.88 -10.44 -11.79
C GLY A 108 3.58 -11.09 -12.23
N LEU A 109 3.33 -11.09 -13.52
CA LEU A 109 2.15 -11.73 -14.08
C LEU A 109 2.51 -13.09 -14.65
N PRO A 110 1.57 -14.04 -14.65
CA PRO A 110 1.82 -15.33 -15.30
C PRO A 110 2.14 -15.14 -16.77
N GLU A 111 2.75 -16.17 -17.34
CA GLU A 111 3.09 -16.14 -18.74
C GLU A 111 1.86 -15.90 -19.60
N GLY A 112 2.03 -15.10 -20.65
CA GLY A 112 0.93 -14.77 -21.55
C GLY A 112 0.72 -13.29 -21.66
N ALA A 113 -0.25 -12.91 -22.46
CA ALA A 113 -0.63 -11.52 -22.67
C ALA A 113 -1.85 -11.20 -21.85
N TRP A 114 -1.79 -10.14 -21.07
CA TRP A 114 -2.86 -9.74 -20.17
C TRP A 114 -3.28 -8.32 -20.47
N ALA A 115 -4.57 -8.05 -20.34
CA ALA A 115 -5.12 -6.71 -20.52
C ALA A 115 -5.90 -6.32 -19.28
N LEU A 116 -5.73 -5.09 -18.84
CA LEU A 116 -6.52 -4.55 -17.75
C LEU A 116 -7.89 -4.21 -18.30
N VAL A 117 -8.92 -4.89 -17.79
CA VAL A 117 -10.28 -4.72 -18.29
C VAL A 117 -11.19 -4.00 -17.32
N ARG A 118 -10.82 -3.90 -16.07
CA ARG A 118 -11.61 -3.18 -15.07
C ARG A 118 -10.72 -2.65 -13.98
N GLN A 119 -11.07 -1.48 -13.48
CA GLN A 119 -10.35 -0.83 -12.42
C GLN A 119 -11.36 -0.06 -11.58
N GLU A 120 -11.38 -0.31 -10.29
CA GLU A 120 -12.28 0.44 -9.43
C GLU A 120 -11.75 0.52 -8.01
N PHE A 121 -12.14 1.56 -7.30
CA PHE A 121 -11.83 1.73 -5.89
C PHE A 121 -13.07 1.42 -5.07
N ALA A 122 -12.91 0.52 -4.10
CA ALA A 122 -14.00 0.18 -3.20
C ALA A 122 -13.42 -0.22 -1.85
N ASN A 123 -14.02 0.28 -0.79
CA ASN A 123 -13.66 -0.11 0.57
C ASN A 123 -12.17 0.07 0.88
N GLY A 124 -11.59 1.16 0.37
CA GLY A 124 -10.17 1.44 0.61
C GLY A 124 -9.20 0.60 -0.17
N CYS A 125 -9.69 -0.15 -1.14
CA CYS A 125 -8.85 -1.01 -1.96
C CYS A 125 -9.03 -0.68 -3.43
N LEU A 126 -7.93 -0.81 -4.17
CA LEU A 126 -7.97 -0.72 -5.62
C LEU A 126 -8.13 -2.13 -6.15
N GLN A 127 -9.18 -2.35 -6.93
CA GLN A 127 -9.47 -3.65 -7.53
C GLN A 127 -9.19 -3.58 -9.02
N LEU A 128 -8.38 -4.51 -9.49
CA LEU A 128 -7.97 -4.58 -10.89
C LEU A 128 -8.30 -5.95 -11.43
N LEU A 129 -8.98 -5.97 -12.56
CA LEU A 129 -9.28 -7.22 -13.25
C LEU A 129 -8.50 -7.25 -14.55
N LEU A 130 -7.67 -8.27 -14.70
CA LEU A 130 -6.95 -8.51 -15.93
C LEU A 130 -7.50 -9.74 -16.60
N ALA A 131 -7.61 -9.68 -17.90
CA ALA A 131 -8.08 -10.82 -18.68
C ALA A 131 -7.03 -11.20 -19.72
N ARG A 132 -6.99 -12.49 -20.03
CA ARG A 132 -6.05 -12.98 -21.04
C ARG A 132 -6.49 -12.50 -22.42
N ARG A 133 -5.54 -12.06 -23.17
CA ARG A 133 -5.80 -11.65 -24.54
C ARG A 133 -5.90 -12.83 -25.49
#